data_9530b8df0749f23ecf3a2e75a743e46b
#
_entry.id   9530b8df0749f23ecf3a2e75a743e46b
#
_cell.length_a   1.000
_cell.length_b   1.000
_cell.length_c   1.000
_cell.angle_alpha   90.00
_cell.angle_beta   90.00
_cell.angle_gamma   90.00
#
_symmetry.space_group_name_H-M   'P 1'
#
loop_
_entity.id
_entity.type
_entity.pdbx_description
1 polymer ?
#
loop_
_entity_poly.entity_id
_entity_poly.type
_entity_poly.pdbx_seq_one_letter_code
_entity_poly.pdbx_strand_id
1 'polypeptide(L)'
;MAYCTYCSAEKLHSEKELPAIDLYKSKRISDVYNSAKRDGQQFLILSGKYGIVDANQPIAYYDHLLTAEEVEEHTELVAEQLSAIRISEVVFFMSSLKHDALVKPYLDSISRACEKLEVSLVCKEGDYQD
;
A
#
# COMPACT_ATOMS: atom_id res chain seq x y z
N MET A 1 -1.60 8.30 -12.85
CA MET A 1 -1.46 6.88 -12.45
C MET A 1 -0.58 6.79 -11.22
N ALA A 2 -0.93 5.90 -10.30
CA ALA A 2 -0.12 5.64 -9.12
C ALA A 2 0.26 4.17 -9.04
N TYR A 3 1.52 3.90 -8.70
CA TYR A 3 1.99 2.57 -8.35
C TYR A 3 1.84 2.41 -6.84
N CYS A 4 1.17 1.36 -6.42
CA CYS A 4 0.85 1.10 -5.03
C CYS A 4 1.26 -0.31 -4.63
N THR A 5 1.69 -0.48 -3.40
CA THR A 5 1.90 -1.80 -2.82
C THR A 5 1.61 -1.74 -1.31
N TYR A 6 1.33 -2.89 -0.72
CA TYR A 6 0.98 -2.95 0.70
C TYR A 6 2.24 -2.89 1.58
N CYS A 7 2.04 -2.55 2.85
CA CYS A 7 3.11 -2.45 3.83
C CYS A 7 3.73 -3.83 4.13
N SER A 8 4.85 -3.84 4.84
CA SER A 8 5.52 -5.06 5.25
C SER A 8 5.41 -5.25 6.77
N ALA A 9 5.49 -6.50 7.22
CA ALA A 9 5.57 -6.83 8.63
C ALA A 9 6.91 -6.38 9.22
N GLU A 10 8.00 -6.54 8.45
CA GLU A 10 9.32 -6.11 8.89
C GLU A 10 9.48 -4.61 8.72
N LYS A 11 9.91 -3.95 9.79
CA LYS A 11 10.10 -2.50 9.85
C LYS A 11 11.30 -2.18 10.73
N LEU A 12 11.90 -1.02 10.50
CA LEU A 12 12.93 -0.50 11.40
C LEU A 12 12.28 -0.06 12.71
N HIS A 13 12.81 -0.55 13.83
CA HIS A 13 12.39 -0.08 15.15
C HIS A 13 13.03 1.27 15.40
N SER A 14 12.22 2.29 15.58
CA SER A 14 12.67 3.64 15.81
C SER A 14 11.72 4.35 16.78
N GLU A 15 12.29 5.12 17.70
CA GLU A 15 11.50 5.96 18.59
C GLU A 15 11.03 7.22 17.88
N LYS A 16 11.65 7.56 16.77
CA LYS A 16 11.31 8.73 15.96
C LYS A 16 10.50 8.30 14.75
N GLU A 17 9.67 9.20 14.23
CA GLU A 17 9.04 9.01 12.96
C GLU A 17 10.09 8.95 11.85
N LEU A 18 9.87 8.07 10.88
CA LEU A 18 10.73 7.93 9.71
C LEU A 18 9.90 8.11 8.45
N PRO A 19 10.51 8.58 7.35
CA PRO A 19 9.83 8.51 6.05
C PRO A 19 9.35 7.08 5.80
N ALA A 20 8.16 6.92 5.29
CA ALA A 20 7.56 5.59 5.10
C ALA A 20 8.48 4.64 4.34
N ILE A 21 9.14 5.12 3.28
CA ILE A 21 10.05 4.29 2.48
C ILE A 21 11.22 3.76 3.30
N ASP A 22 11.63 4.47 4.34
CA ASP A 22 12.74 4.06 5.20
C ASP A 22 12.29 3.15 6.34
N LEU A 23 11.03 3.22 6.75
CA LEU A 23 10.50 2.43 7.84
C LEU A 23 10.36 0.95 7.48
N TYR A 24 9.81 0.66 6.30
CA TYR A 24 9.53 -0.70 5.88
C TYR A 24 10.77 -1.40 5.34
N LYS A 25 11.06 -2.58 5.88
CA LYS A 25 12.15 -3.44 5.40
C LYS A 25 11.58 -4.43 4.39
N SER A 26 11.49 -4.03 3.15
CA SER A 26 10.85 -4.84 2.12
C SER A 26 11.51 -4.58 0.76
N LYS A 27 12.01 -5.65 0.16
CA LYS A 27 12.55 -5.57 -1.21
C LYS A 27 11.43 -5.24 -2.19
N ARG A 28 10.25 -5.79 -2.00
CA ARG A 28 9.09 -5.52 -2.86
C ARG A 28 8.76 -4.02 -2.85
N ILE A 29 8.67 -3.41 -1.67
CA ILE A 29 8.36 -1.96 -1.57
C ILE A 29 9.43 -1.14 -2.26
N SER A 30 10.70 -1.48 -2.04
CA SER A 30 11.82 -0.80 -2.68
C SER A 30 11.78 -0.94 -4.20
N ASP A 31 11.50 -2.14 -4.71
CA ASP A 31 11.43 -2.39 -6.15
C ASP A 31 10.28 -1.62 -6.80
N VAL A 32 9.11 -1.59 -6.17
CA VAL A 32 7.96 -0.83 -6.70
C VAL A 32 8.24 0.67 -6.67
N TYR A 33 8.87 1.15 -5.61
CA TYR A 33 9.28 2.56 -5.49
C TYR A 33 10.21 2.95 -6.63
N ASN A 34 11.24 2.13 -6.89
CA ASN A 34 12.19 2.40 -7.97
C ASN A 34 11.53 2.34 -9.34
N SER A 35 10.59 1.42 -9.54
CA SER A 35 9.82 1.34 -10.79
C SER A 35 8.96 2.58 -11.00
N ALA A 36 8.32 3.07 -9.95
CA ALA A 36 7.51 4.29 -10.02
C ALA A 36 8.37 5.50 -10.41
N LYS A 37 9.55 5.63 -9.81
CA LYS A 37 10.48 6.71 -10.15
C LYS A 37 10.95 6.62 -11.59
N ARG A 38 11.31 5.42 -12.04
CA ARG A 38 11.75 5.19 -13.43
C ARG A 38 10.66 5.56 -14.43
N ASP A 39 9.42 5.20 -14.12
CA ASP A 39 8.28 5.38 -15.03
C ASP A 39 7.59 6.73 -14.85
N GLY A 40 8.08 7.58 -13.94
CA GLY A 40 7.50 8.89 -13.69
C GLY A 40 6.11 8.85 -13.06
N GLN A 41 5.82 7.81 -12.28
CA GLN A 41 4.52 7.60 -11.64
C GLN A 41 4.56 7.93 -10.16
N GLN A 42 3.42 8.33 -9.61
CA GLN A 42 3.29 8.53 -8.18
C GLN A 42 3.41 7.18 -7.45
N PHE A 43 4.07 7.16 -6.29
CA PHE A 43 4.23 5.95 -5.49
C PHE A 43 3.46 6.07 -4.19
N LEU A 44 2.72 5.01 -3.86
CA LEU A 44 1.91 4.95 -2.64
C LEU A 44 2.13 3.62 -1.93
N ILE A 45 2.12 3.65 -0.59
CA ILE A 45 2.14 2.44 0.24
C ILE A 45 0.77 2.31 0.92
N LEU A 46 0.20 1.12 0.91
CA LEU A 46 -1.05 0.82 1.60
C LEU A 46 -0.74 0.26 2.97
N SER A 47 -0.85 1.09 3.99
CA SER A 47 -0.61 0.71 5.38
C SER A 47 -1.87 0.14 6.02
N GLY A 48 -1.73 -0.93 6.81
CA GLY A 48 -2.85 -1.49 7.56
C GLY A 48 -3.39 -0.55 8.63
N LYS A 49 -2.56 0.37 9.12
CA LYS A 49 -2.95 1.34 10.14
C LYS A 49 -3.30 2.71 9.58
N TYR A 50 -2.47 3.21 8.65
CA TYR A 50 -2.57 4.60 8.18
C TYR A 50 -3.28 4.74 6.83
N GLY A 51 -3.67 3.64 6.19
CA GLY A 51 -4.22 3.68 4.83
C GLY A 51 -3.14 4.02 3.81
N ILE A 52 -3.40 4.99 2.96
CA ILE A 52 -2.45 5.41 1.93
C ILE A 52 -1.40 6.34 2.54
N VAL A 53 -0.12 6.02 2.33
CA VAL A 53 0.99 6.89 2.75
C VAL A 53 1.96 7.10 1.58
N ASP A 54 2.54 8.31 1.52
CA ASP A 54 3.61 8.63 0.56
C ASP A 54 4.96 8.10 1.03
N ALA A 55 5.89 7.94 0.09
CA ALA A 55 7.24 7.48 0.41
C ALA A 55 7.94 8.36 1.47
N ASN A 56 7.74 9.66 1.40
CA ASN A 56 8.40 10.62 2.28
C ASN A 56 7.56 11.02 3.49
N GLN A 57 6.36 10.50 3.62
CA GLN A 57 5.49 10.83 4.74
C GLN A 57 6.08 10.28 6.03
N PRO A 58 6.33 11.13 7.05
CA PRO A 58 6.82 10.63 8.34
C PRO A 58 5.75 9.80 9.03
N ILE A 59 6.10 8.57 9.42
CA ILE A 59 5.20 7.71 10.17
C ILE A 59 5.95 7.08 11.34
N ALA A 60 5.22 6.86 12.43
CA ALA A 60 5.74 6.17 13.60
C ALA A 60 5.75 4.67 13.39
N TYR A 61 6.68 3.97 14.06
CA TYR A 61 6.66 2.51 14.09
C TYR A 61 5.32 2.01 14.62
N TYR A 62 4.82 0.97 14.00
CA TYR A 62 3.60 0.31 14.43
C TYR A 62 3.68 -1.17 14.10
N ASP A 63 2.85 -1.96 14.77
CA ASP A 63 2.72 -3.39 14.51
C ASP A 63 1.24 -3.69 14.39
N HIS A 64 0.71 -3.63 13.17
CA HIS A 64 -0.71 -3.86 12.91
C HIS A 64 -0.91 -4.47 11.53
N LEU A 65 -1.38 -5.71 11.52
CA LEU A 65 -1.77 -6.41 10.31
C LEU A 65 -3.25 -6.16 10.04
N LEU A 66 -3.59 -5.73 8.85
CA LEU A 66 -4.99 -5.53 8.47
C LEU A 66 -5.72 -6.87 8.43
N THR A 67 -6.83 -6.97 9.14
CA THR A 67 -7.66 -8.17 9.20
C THR A 67 -8.92 -8.01 8.36
N ALA A 68 -9.59 -9.15 8.06
CA ALA A 68 -10.82 -9.14 7.29
C ALA A 68 -11.92 -8.29 7.95
N GLU A 69 -11.99 -8.29 9.28
CA GLU A 69 -12.99 -7.54 10.04
C GLU A 69 -12.80 -6.03 9.94
N GLU A 70 -11.59 -5.58 9.61
CA GLU A 70 -11.25 -4.17 9.52
C GLU A 70 -11.40 -3.60 8.11
N VAL A 71 -11.64 -4.45 7.11
CA VAL A 71 -11.63 -4.03 5.70
C VAL A 71 -12.64 -2.93 5.41
N GLU A 72 -13.84 -3.01 5.95
CA GLU A 72 -14.89 -2.02 5.67
C GLU A 72 -14.45 -0.62 6.10
N GLU A 73 -13.98 -0.47 7.32
CA GLU A 73 -13.53 0.80 7.87
C GLU A 73 -12.27 1.30 7.17
N HIS A 74 -11.33 0.39 6.89
CA HIS A 74 -10.10 0.71 6.17
C HIS A 74 -10.39 1.17 4.74
N THR A 75 -11.36 0.54 4.07
CA THR A 75 -11.81 0.94 2.73
C THR A 75 -12.29 2.40 2.71
N GLU A 76 -13.04 2.81 3.73
CA GLU A 76 -13.53 4.19 3.81
C GLU A 76 -12.39 5.20 3.94
N LEU A 77 -11.40 4.88 4.76
CA LEU A 77 -10.21 5.70 4.92
C LEU A 77 -9.44 5.81 3.60
N VAL A 78 -9.19 4.67 2.94
CA VAL A 78 -8.45 4.64 1.68
C VAL A 78 -9.19 5.41 0.59
N ALA A 79 -10.52 5.24 0.48
CA ALA A 79 -11.32 5.97 -0.50
C ALA A 79 -11.21 7.48 -0.30
N GLU A 80 -11.30 7.94 0.95
CA GLU A 80 -11.16 9.36 1.27
C GLU A 80 -9.78 9.88 0.87
N GLN A 81 -8.73 9.13 1.17
CA GLN A 81 -7.35 9.52 0.84
C GLN A 81 -7.11 9.56 -0.66
N LEU A 82 -7.57 8.55 -1.41
CA LEU A 82 -7.43 8.52 -2.87
C LEU A 82 -8.20 9.65 -3.53
N SER A 83 -9.40 9.95 -3.02
CA SER A 83 -10.19 11.07 -3.53
C SER A 83 -9.46 12.41 -3.36
N ALA A 84 -8.81 12.60 -2.22
CA ALA A 84 -8.08 13.83 -1.93
C ALA A 84 -6.90 14.08 -2.88
N ILE A 85 -6.24 13.01 -3.33
CA ILE A 85 -5.09 13.11 -4.24
C ILE A 85 -5.47 13.02 -5.72
N ARG A 86 -6.76 12.84 -6.02
CA ARG A 86 -7.33 12.88 -7.38
C ARG A 86 -6.69 11.90 -8.35
N ILE A 87 -6.47 10.66 -7.91
CA ILE A 87 -5.91 9.61 -8.75
C ILE A 87 -7.03 8.95 -9.56
N SER A 88 -6.79 8.69 -10.85
CA SER A 88 -7.75 8.02 -11.74
C SER A 88 -7.38 6.58 -12.05
N GLU A 89 -6.11 6.21 -11.86
CA GLU A 89 -5.64 4.85 -12.12
C GLU A 89 -4.63 4.42 -11.06
N VAL A 90 -4.78 3.18 -10.58
CA VAL A 90 -3.87 2.56 -9.61
C VAL A 90 -3.38 1.23 -10.17
N VAL A 91 -2.08 1.00 -10.11
CA VAL A 91 -1.47 -0.31 -10.35
C VAL A 91 -1.03 -0.83 -8.99
N PHE A 92 -1.63 -1.92 -8.54
CA PHE A 92 -1.35 -2.52 -7.24
C PHE A 92 -0.45 -3.74 -7.41
N PHE A 93 0.77 -3.65 -6.88
CA PHE A 93 1.78 -4.72 -6.97
C PHE A 93 1.67 -5.59 -5.74
N MET A 94 1.57 -6.90 -5.93
CA MET A 94 1.33 -7.83 -4.83
C MET A 94 1.93 -9.20 -5.10
N SER A 95 2.19 -9.93 -4.02
CA SER A 95 2.46 -11.36 -4.09
C SER A 95 1.16 -12.10 -4.39
N SER A 96 1.26 -13.27 -5.01
CA SER A 96 0.10 -14.13 -5.22
C SER A 96 -0.56 -14.49 -3.87
N LEU A 97 -1.88 -14.53 -3.83
CA LEU A 97 -2.61 -14.97 -2.63
C LEU A 97 -2.29 -16.42 -2.25
N LYS A 98 -1.80 -17.20 -3.19
CA LYS A 98 -1.33 -18.57 -2.91
C LYS A 98 -0.04 -18.57 -2.10
N HIS A 99 0.80 -17.55 -2.27
CA HIS A 99 2.05 -17.40 -1.54
C HIS A 99 1.84 -16.67 -0.22
N ASP A 100 0.94 -15.69 -0.21
CA ASP A 100 0.71 -14.88 0.98
C ASP A 100 -0.77 -14.51 1.09
N ALA A 101 -1.50 -15.32 1.84
CA ALA A 101 -2.93 -15.10 2.06
C ALA A 101 -3.21 -13.84 2.89
N LEU A 102 -2.22 -13.32 3.62
CA LEU A 102 -2.37 -12.12 4.45
C LEU A 102 -2.53 -10.85 3.61
N VAL A 103 -2.25 -10.92 2.30
CA VAL A 103 -2.45 -9.79 1.39
C VAL A 103 -3.93 -9.55 1.10
N LYS A 104 -4.79 -10.56 1.24
CA LYS A 104 -6.19 -10.46 0.83
C LYS A 104 -6.95 -9.27 1.43
N PRO A 105 -6.86 -8.97 2.74
CA PRO A 105 -7.54 -7.79 3.28
C PRO A 105 -7.08 -6.49 2.63
N TYR A 106 -5.79 -6.38 2.30
CA TYR A 106 -5.24 -5.20 1.62
C TYR A 106 -5.80 -5.09 0.20
N LEU A 107 -5.82 -6.19 -0.54
CA LEU A 107 -6.40 -6.23 -1.87
C LEU A 107 -7.88 -5.86 -1.84
N ASP A 108 -8.64 -6.44 -0.91
CA ASP A 108 -10.07 -6.15 -0.77
C ASP A 108 -10.30 -4.67 -0.49
N SER A 109 -9.51 -4.06 0.40
CA SER A 109 -9.64 -2.66 0.75
C SER A 109 -9.38 -1.74 -0.45
N ILE A 110 -8.25 -1.91 -1.13
CA ILE A 110 -7.91 -1.06 -2.28
C ILE A 110 -8.89 -1.26 -3.43
N SER A 111 -9.34 -2.51 -3.65
CA SER A 111 -10.31 -2.82 -4.71
C SER A 111 -11.65 -2.13 -4.45
N ARG A 112 -12.16 -2.23 -3.24
CA ARG A 112 -13.44 -1.60 -2.87
C ARG A 112 -13.35 -0.08 -2.90
N ALA A 113 -12.24 0.49 -2.46
CA ALA A 113 -12.03 1.94 -2.50
C ALA A 113 -12.01 2.45 -3.95
N CYS A 114 -11.27 1.78 -4.82
CA CYS A 114 -11.22 2.16 -6.24
C CYS A 114 -12.58 2.01 -6.91
N GLU A 115 -13.33 0.96 -6.59
CA GLU A 115 -14.68 0.76 -7.13
C GLU A 115 -15.61 1.90 -6.71
N LYS A 116 -15.58 2.30 -5.44
CA LYS A 116 -16.40 3.41 -4.93
C LYS A 116 -16.12 4.72 -5.66
N LEU A 117 -14.87 4.95 -6.03
CA LEU A 117 -14.42 6.20 -6.66
C LEU A 117 -14.40 6.13 -8.18
N GLU A 118 -14.75 4.98 -8.76
CA GLU A 118 -14.63 4.73 -10.19
C GLU A 118 -13.19 4.92 -10.70
N VAL A 119 -12.22 4.54 -9.86
CA VAL A 119 -10.80 4.56 -10.19
C VAL A 119 -10.43 3.21 -10.81
N SER A 120 -9.70 3.25 -11.92
CA SER A 120 -9.21 2.03 -12.57
C SER A 120 -8.16 1.35 -11.70
N LEU A 121 -8.31 0.05 -11.48
CA LEU A 121 -7.36 -0.74 -10.70
C LEU A 121 -6.83 -1.89 -11.55
N VAL A 122 -5.50 -1.99 -11.64
CA VAL A 122 -4.81 -3.12 -12.25
C VAL A 122 -3.95 -3.76 -11.17
N CYS A 123 -4.08 -5.07 -10.98
CA CYS A 123 -3.27 -5.81 -10.03
C CYS A 123 -2.15 -6.53 -10.77
N LYS A 124 -0.91 -6.37 -10.33
CA LYS A 124 0.25 -7.08 -10.88
C LYS A 124 0.83 -7.99 -9.82
N GLU A 125 0.79 -9.29 -10.07
CA GLU A 125 1.40 -10.28 -9.20
C GLU A 125 2.87 -10.47 -9.57
N GLY A 126 3.71 -10.70 -8.55
CA GLY A 126 5.12 -10.97 -8.74
C GLY A 126 5.64 -11.95 -7.68
N ASP A 127 6.85 -12.46 -7.91
CA ASP A 127 7.51 -13.35 -6.97
C ASP A 127 8.28 -12.52 -5.93
N TYR A 128 7.56 -12.01 -4.95
CA TYR A 128 8.15 -11.21 -3.89
C TYR A 128 8.41 -12.06 -2.65
N GLN A 129 9.57 -11.85 -2.04
CA GLN A 129 10.00 -12.55 -0.84
C GLN A 129 10.24 -11.53 0.29
N ASP A 130 9.20 -11.02 0.81
CA ASP A 130 9.28 -10.09 1.96
C ASP A 130 9.32 -10.83 3.28
#